data_9f1020858222a05058fa1ab632fa2a80
#
_entry.id   9f1020858222a05058fa1ab632fa2a80
#
_cell.length_a   1.000
_cell.length_b   1.000
_cell.length_c   1.000
_cell.angle_alpha   90.00
_cell.angle_beta   90.00
_cell.angle_gamma   90.00
#
_symmetry.space_group_name_H-M   'P 1'
#
loop_
_entity.id
_entity.type
_entity.pdbx_description
1 polymer ?
#
loop_
_entity_poly.entity_id
_entity_poly.type
_entity_poly.pdbx_seq_one_letter_code
_entity_poly.pdbx_strand_id
1 'polypeptide(L)'
;GLRATPLTASEFLVAQILSRLLVVSAVSVLVFLSTDALLDFPMRGSYLALILVFLAGTLALISLGLTVSTRVRSEELADGLLNLMAFPMMILSGVWFSLEGTNPWTQRLADLLPLTHMVEAARRIMLDGAGVAEVMLEVVILLTIGIVLLALSAIAFRWQ
;
A
#
# COMPACT_ATOMS: atom_id res chain seq x y z
N GLY A 1 -25.04 13.11 13.14
CA GLY A 1 -24.13 12.76 12.09
C GLY A 1 -22.87 13.59 12.14
N LEU A 2 -22.02 13.34 11.21
CA LEU A 2 -20.72 14.02 11.12
C LEU A 2 -20.87 15.54 10.95
N ARG A 3 -21.98 15.99 10.38
CA ARG A 3 -22.24 17.41 10.21
C ARG A 3 -22.51 18.15 11.52
N ALA A 4 -22.94 17.42 12.55
CA ALA A 4 -23.21 17.99 13.86
C ALA A 4 -21.95 18.09 14.73
N THR A 5 -20.83 17.54 14.28
CA THR A 5 -19.57 17.58 15.01
C THR A 5 -18.63 18.61 14.35
N PRO A 6 -17.64 19.14 15.09
CA PRO A 6 -16.67 20.07 14.50
C PRO A 6 -15.66 19.40 13.57
N LEU A 7 -15.79 18.11 13.30
CA LEU A 7 -14.86 17.38 12.44
C LEU A 7 -15.02 17.80 10.98
N THR A 8 -13.90 18.13 10.35
CA THR A 8 -13.84 18.37 8.91
C THR A 8 -13.68 17.07 8.16
N ALA A 9 -13.91 17.10 6.85
CA ALA A 9 -13.65 15.94 5.98
C ALA A 9 -12.20 15.48 6.07
N SER A 10 -11.26 16.44 6.15
CA SER A 10 -9.84 16.13 6.27
C SER A 10 -9.52 15.39 7.57
N GLU A 11 -10.09 15.86 8.68
CA GLU A 11 -9.88 15.23 9.99
C GLU A 11 -10.45 13.82 10.01
N PHE A 12 -11.63 13.61 9.43
CA PHE A 12 -12.24 12.29 9.34
C PHE A 12 -11.37 11.33 8.52
N LEU A 13 -10.87 11.77 7.36
CA LEU A 13 -10.01 10.95 6.52
C LEU A 13 -8.69 10.61 7.21
N VAL A 14 -8.07 11.59 7.86
CA VAL A 14 -6.83 11.37 8.60
C VAL A 14 -7.05 10.33 9.71
N ALA A 15 -8.14 10.47 10.47
CA ALA A 15 -8.46 9.53 11.54
C ALA A 15 -8.65 8.10 11.00
N GLN A 16 -9.37 7.96 9.88
CA GLN A 16 -9.57 6.67 9.23
C GLN A 16 -8.25 6.04 8.80
N ILE A 17 -7.39 6.83 8.18
CA ILE A 17 -6.10 6.35 7.69
C ILE A 17 -5.21 5.93 8.84
N LEU A 18 -5.10 6.76 9.87
CA LEU A 18 -4.25 6.46 11.02
C LEU A 18 -4.72 5.21 11.75
N SER A 19 -6.03 5.06 11.93
CA SER A 19 -6.61 3.89 12.57
C SER A 19 -6.29 2.61 11.79
N ARG A 20 -6.52 2.61 10.48
CA ARG A 20 -6.26 1.46 9.62
C ARG A 20 -4.77 1.16 9.53
N LEU A 21 -3.96 2.20 9.40
CA LEU A 21 -2.50 2.05 9.34
C LEU A 21 -1.97 1.41 10.63
N LEU A 22 -2.48 1.85 11.78
CA LEU A 22 -2.08 1.28 13.06
C LEU A 22 -2.43 -0.19 13.16
N VAL A 23 -3.68 -0.55 12.83
CA VAL A 23 -4.15 -1.94 12.92
C VAL A 23 -3.40 -2.84 11.94
N VAL A 24 -3.29 -2.43 10.68
CA VAL A 24 -2.61 -3.23 9.66
C VAL A 24 -1.13 -3.38 10.00
N SER A 25 -0.49 -2.32 10.49
CA SER A 25 0.92 -2.37 10.88
C SER A 25 1.13 -3.31 12.05
N ALA A 26 0.26 -3.24 13.07
CA ALA A 26 0.37 -4.11 14.24
C ALA A 26 0.21 -5.59 13.86
N VAL A 27 -0.80 -5.91 13.06
CA VAL A 27 -1.04 -7.27 12.59
C VAL A 27 0.12 -7.77 11.74
N SER A 28 0.63 -6.92 10.85
CA SER A 28 1.73 -7.30 9.95
C SER A 28 3.02 -7.54 10.71
N VAL A 29 3.31 -6.71 11.72
CA VAL A 29 4.49 -6.91 12.57
C VAL A 29 4.37 -8.24 13.31
N LEU A 30 3.20 -8.54 13.86
CA LEU A 30 2.95 -9.81 14.54
C LEU A 30 3.17 -10.99 13.62
N VAL A 31 2.60 -10.94 12.42
CA VAL A 31 2.75 -12.01 11.42
C VAL A 31 4.21 -12.16 11.01
N PHE A 32 4.91 -11.05 10.77
CA PHE A 32 6.31 -11.07 10.36
C PHE A 32 7.18 -11.69 11.46
N LEU A 33 7.03 -11.25 12.70
CA LEU A 33 7.81 -11.77 13.82
C LEU A 33 7.52 -13.25 14.06
N SER A 34 6.26 -13.65 13.97
CA SER A 34 5.89 -15.05 14.15
C SER A 34 6.50 -15.93 13.06
N THR A 35 6.45 -15.46 11.82
CA THR A 35 6.99 -16.21 10.69
C THR A 35 8.52 -16.27 10.75
N ASP A 36 9.17 -15.17 11.14
CA ASP A 36 10.61 -15.11 11.32
C ASP A 36 11.06 -16.11 12.40
N ALA A 37 10.33 -16.17 13.52
CA ALA A 37 10.64 -17.11 14.59
C ALA A 37 10.50 -18.56 14.16
N LEU A 38 9.54 -18.87 13.28
CA LEU A 38 9.27 -20.23 12.83
C LEU A 38 10.10 -20.65 11.61
N LEU A 39 10.32 -19.75 10.66
CA LEU A 39 10.92 -20.07 9.36
C LEU A 39 12.31 -19.46 9.15
N ASP A 40 12.74 -18.59 10.04
CA ASP A 40 14.07 -17.97 9.98
C ASP A 40 14.28 -17.25 8.63
N PHE A 41 13.52 -16.18 8.39
CA PHE A 41 13.56 -15.41 7.16
C PHE A 41 14.95 -14.77 6.92
N PRO A 42 15.42 -14.76 5.67
CA PRO A 42 16.62 -14.00 5.34
C PRO A 42 16.33 -12.49 5.51
N MET A 43 17.21 -11.81 6.23
CA MET A 43 17.11 -10.36 6.41
C MET A 43 18.51 -9.78 6.37
N ARG A 44 18.95 -9.43 5.18
CA ARG A 44 20.31 -8.93 4.94
C ARG A 44 20.41 -7.42 5.03
N GLY A 45 19.28 -6.72 4.87
CA GLY A 45 19.26 -5.27 4.84
C GLY A 45 18.77 -4.66 6.14
N SER A 46 18.37 -3.40 6.04
CA SER A 46 17.96 -2.59 7.18
C SER A 46 16.49 -2.84 7.55
N TYR A 47 16.21 -3.11 8.81
CA TYR A 47 14.84 -3.18 9.31
C TYR A 47 14.13 -1.84 9.19
N LEU A 48 14.87 -0.73 9.38
CA LEU A 48 14.29 0.60 9.21
C LEU A 48 13.80 0.81 7.79
N ALA A 49 14.60 0.39 6.79
CA ALA A 49 14.19 0.47 5.39
C ALA A 49 12.91 -0.34 5.13
N LEU A 50 12.82 -1.54 5.68
CA LEU A 50 11.66 -2.40 5.52
C LEU A 50 10.41 -1.76 6.15
N ILE A 51 10.55 -1.17 7.34
CA ILE A 51 9.46 -0.47 8.00
C ILE A 51 8.98 0.71 7.17
N LEU A 52 9.90 1.51 6.64
CA LEU A 52 9.56 2.67 5.80
C LEU A 52 8.81 2.25 4.55
N VAL A 53 9.28 1.22 3.86
CA VAL A 53 8.62 0.69 2.66
C VAL A 53 7.23 0.17 3.02
N PHE A 54 7.12 -0.55 4.11
CA PHE A 54 5.85 -1.10 4.55
C PHE A 54 4.84 0.00 4.88
N LEU A 55 5.26 1.02 5.64
CA LEU A 55 4.37 2.13 6.00
C LEU A 55 3.94 2.92 4.76
N ALA A 56 4.90 3.24 3.88
CA ALA A 56 4.60 3.97 2.66
C ALA A 56 3.65 3.18 1.76
N GLY A 57 3.90 1.88 1.61
CA GLY A 57 3.05 1.01 0.81
C GLY A 57 1.66 0.84 1.38
N THR A 58 1.56 0.65 2.70
CA THR A 58 0.27 0.54 3.38
C THR A 58 -0.54 1.83 3.20
N LEU A 59 0.11 2.97 3.33
CA LEU A 59 -0.54 4.26 3.08
C LEU A 59 -1.08 4.34 1.65
N ALA A 60 -0.29 3.93 0.66
CA ALA A 60 -0.72 3.94 -0.73
C ALA A 60 -1.94 3.02 -0.95
N LEU A 61 -1.91 1.82 -0.38
CA LEU A 61 -3.01 0.86 -0.52
C LEU A 61 -4.29 1.32 0.19
N ILE A 62 -4.15 1.88 1.39
CA ILE A 62 -5.30 2.44 2.11
C ILE A 62 -5.90 3.60 1.31
N SER A 63 -5.05 4.46 0.77
CA SER A 63 -5.49 5.59 -0.05
C SER A 63 -6.23 5.13 -1.30
N LEU A 64 -5.75 4.06 -1.92
CA LEU A 64 -6.43 3.45 -3.07
C LEU A 64 -7.82 2.95 -2.66
N GLY A 65 -7.91 2.26 -1.54
CA GLY A 65 -9.18 1.76 -1.02
C GLY A 65 -10.17 2.89 -0.74
N LEU A 66 -9.71 3.96 -0.12
CA LEU A 66 -10.56 5.13 0.15
C LEU A 66 -11.02 5.81 -1.13
N THR A 67 -10.13 5.93 -2.12
CA THR A 67 -10.47 6.54 -3.40
C THR A 67 -11.58 5.74 -4.10
N VAL A 68 -11.47 4.43 -4.11
CA VAL A 68 -12.50 3.57 -4.68
C VAL A 68 -13.81 3.71 -3.91
N SER A 69 -13.74 3.69 -2.57
CA SER A 69 -14.93 3.80 -1.73
C SER A 69 -15.70 5.11 -1.92
N THR A 70 -15.00 6.21 -2.18
CA THR A 70 -15.64 7.51 -2.39
C THR A 70 -16.28 7.64 -3.77
N ARG A 71 -15.95 6.76 -4.70
CA ARG A 71 -16.43 6.81 -6.09
C ARG A 71 -17.59 5.88 -6.36
N VAL A 72 -17.92 4.97 -5.46
CA VAL A 72 -19.00 4.00 -5.65
C VAL A 72 -20.10 4.21 -4.62
N ARG A 73 -21.32 3.80 -4.98
CA ARG A 73 -22.51 4.08 -4.18
C ARG A 73 -22.70 3.15 -2.99
N SER A 74 -22.19 1.93 -3.05
CA SER A 74 -22.39 0.96 -1.97
C SER A 74 -21.08 0.38 -1.52
N GLU A 75 -21.01 0.00 -0.23
CA GLU A 75 -19.86 -0.69 0.31
C GLU A 75 -19.63 -2.03 -0.35
N GLU A 76 -20.71 -2.74 -0.69
CA GLU A 76 -20.62 -4.04 -1.35
C GLU A 76 -19.96 -3.92 -2.71
N LEU A 77 -20.34 -2.90 -3.48
CA LEU A 77 -19.72 -2.65 -4.79
C LEU A 77 -18.26 -2.25 -4.63
N ALA A 78 -17.96 -1.41 -3.64
CA ALA A 78 -16.56 -1.02 -3.36
C ALA A 78 -15.71 -2.22 -3.01
N ASP A 79 -16.20 -3.09 -2.13
CA ASP A 79 -15.49 -4.30 -1.74
C ASP A 79 -15.28 -5.23 -2.92
N GLY A 80 -16.29 -5.39 -3.77
CA GLY A 80 -16.19 -6.20 -4.97
C GLY A 80 -15.15 -5.67 -5.95
N LEU A 81 -15.14 -4.35 -6.17
CA LEU A 81 -14.16 -3.72 -7.05
C LEU A 81 -12.75 -3.83 -6.49
N LEU A 82 -12.57 -3.63 -5.18
CA LEU A 82 -11.26 -3.75 -4.55
C LEU A 82 -10.74 -5.19 -4.63
N ASN A 83 -11.59 -6.17 -4.42
CA ASN A 83 -11.21 -7.57 -4.57
C ASN A 83 -10.85 -7.91 -6.02
N LEU A 84 -11.61 -7.36 -6.98
CA LEU A 84 -11.33 -7.56 -8.40
C LEU A 84 -9.99 -6.92 -8.78
N MET A 85 -9.65 -5.75 -8.22
CA MET A 85 -8.38 -5.07 -8.47
C MET A 85 -7.22 -5.76 -7.77
N ALA A 86 -7.46 -6.33 -6.58
CA ALA A 86 -6.39 -6.97 -5.81
C ALA A 86 -5.79 -8.17 -6.53
N PHE A 87 -6.59 -8.93 -7.24
CA PHE A 87 -6.14 -10.14 -7.92
C PHE A 87 -5.09 -9.83 -9.02
N PRO A 88 -5.38 -8.95 -10.00
CA PRO A 88 -4.36 -8.56 -10.97
C PRO A 88 -3.14 -7.90 -10.30
N MET A 89 -3.36 -7.10 -9.26
CA MET A 89 -2.28 -6.44 -8.54
C MET A 89 -1.32 -7.46 -7.94
N MET A 90 -1.83 -8.50 -7.30
CA MET A 90 -1.01 -9.56 -6.73
C MET A 90 -0.23 -10.32 -7.82
N ILE A 91 -0.88 -10.63 -8.93
CA ILE A 91 -0.23 -11.35 -10.03
C ILE A 91 0.88 -10.50 -10.66
N LEU A 92 0.60 -9.23 -10.93
CA LEU A 92 1.52 -8.34 -11.62
C LEU A 92 2.62 -7.78 -10.72
N SER A 93 2.47 -7.89 -9.40
CA SER A 93 3.45 -7.35 -8.45
C SER A 93 4.75 -8.16 -8.39
N GLY A 94 4.76 -9.36 -8.94
CA GLY A 94 5.92 -10.24 -8.88
C GLY A 94 5.96 -11.13 -7.65
N VAL A 95 4.91 -11.13 -6.82
CA VAL A 95 4.83 -12.02 -5.64
C VAL A 95 4.84 -13.48 -6.06
N TRP A 96 4.04 -13.81 -7.08
CA TRP A 96 3.87 -15.19 -7.55
C TRP A 96 4.81 -15.54 -8.70
N PHE A 97 5.01 -14.60 -9.62
CA PHE A 97 5.79 -14.83 -10.84
C PHE A 97 6.68 -13.63 -11.13
N SER A 98 7.88 -13.91 -11.65
CA SER A 98 8.72 -12.84 -12.19
C SER A 98 8.15 -12.35 -13.50
N LEU A 99 8.18 -11.03 -13.73
CA LEU A 99 7.74 -10.44 -14.97
C LEU A 99 8.87 -10.30 -15.99
N GLU A 100 10.07 -10.76 -15.65
CA GLU A 100 11.20 -10.75 -16.57
C GLU A 100 10.87 -11.57 -17.82
N GLY A 101 11.15 -11.03 -18.99
CA GLY A 101 10.85 -11.68 -20.25
C GLY A 101 9.41 -11.56 -20.72
N THR A 102 8.54 -10.91 -19.94
CA THR A 102 7.18 -10.65 -20.37
C THR A 102 7.13 -9.44 -21.29
N ASN A 103 5.96 -9.23 -21.92
CA ASN A 103 5.71 -8.08 -22.78
C ASN A 103 5.98 -6.78 -22.02
N PRO A 104 6.67 -5.79 -22.64
CA PRO A 104 6.93 -4.50 -21.99
C PRO A 104 5.67 -3.80 -21.47
N TRP A 105 4.52 -3.98 -22.10
CA TRP A 105 3.27 -3.43 -21.61
C TRP A 105 2.85 -3.99 -20.27
N THR A 106 3.08 -5.29 -20.06
CA THR A 106 2.79 -5.93 -18.77
C THR A 106 3.65 -5.34 -17.68
N GLN A 107 4.94 -5.13 -17.96
CA GLN A 107 5.86 -4.53 -17.00
C GLN A 107 5.47 -3.09 -16.67
N ARG A 108 5.04 -2.31 -17.66
CA ARG A 108 4.59 -0.93 -17.44
C ARG A 108 3.33 -0.87 -16.60
N LEU A 109 2.38 -1.78 -16.85
CA LEU A 109 1.18 -1.86 -16.03
C LEU A 109 1.53 -2.22 -14.58
N ALA A 110 2.45 -3.14 -14.39
CA ALA A 110 2.90 -3.51 -13.06
C ALA A 110 3.51 -2.32 -12.32
N ASP A 111 4.28 -1.49 -13.01
CA ASP A 111 4.94 -0.33 -12.41
C ASP A 111 3.96 0.74 -11.93
N LEU A 112 2.72 0.72 -12.41
CA LEU A 112 1.68 1.63 -11.93
C LEU A 112 1.05 1.17 -10.62
N LEU A 113 1.28 -0.07 -10.20
CA LEU A 113 0.64 -0.64 -9.03
C LEU A 113 1.51 -0.46 -7.78
N PRO A 114 0.92 0.03 -6.66
CA PRO A 114 1.70 0.22 -5.44
C PRO A 114 2.29 -1.06 -4.90
N LEU A 115 1.57 -2.18 -5.00
CA LEU A 115 2.06 -3.45 -4.46
C LEU A 115 3.35 -3.91 -5.15
N THR A 116 3.52 -3.62 -6.45
CA THR A 116 4.74 -3.95 -7.20
C THR A 116 5.95 -3.29 -6.56
N HIS A 117 5.84 -2.00 -6.22
CA HIS A 117 6.94 -1.27 -5.61
C HIS A 117 7.24 -1.75 -4.20
N MET A 118 6.22 -2.13 -3.43
CA MET A 118 6.42 -2.69 -2.09
C MET A 118 7.17 -4.02 -2.15
N VAL A 119 6.75 -4.92 -3.02
CA VAL A 119 7.35 -6.24 -3.15
C VAL A 119 8.79 -6.13 -3.64
N GLU A 120 9.03 -5.31 -4.66
CA GLU A 120 10.36 -5.10 -5.21
C GLU A 120 11.32 -4.53 -4.17
N ALA A 121 10.89 -3.50 -3.46
CA ALA A 121 11.70 -2.89 -2.40
C ALA A 121 11.96 -3.88 -1.26
N ALA A 122 10.94 -4.62 -0.83
CA ALA A 122 11.10 -5.62 0.23
C ALA A 122 12.10 -6.70 -0.16
N ARG A 123 12.06 -7.17 -1.40
CA ARG A 123 13.02 -8.16 -1.89
C ARG A 123 14.44 -7.63 -1.88
N ARG A 124 14.63 -6.40 -2.32
CA ARG A 124 15.96 -5.78 -2.32
C ARG A 124 16.51 -5.66 -0.90
N ILE A 125 15.66 -5.29 0.06
CA ILE A 125 16.07 -5.18 1.46
C ILE A 125 16.41 -6.54 2.03
N MET A 126 15.55 -7.52 1.85
CA MET A 126 15.69 -8.83 2.50
C MET A 126 16.75 -9.69 1.85
N LEU A 127 16.87 -9.65 0.53
CA LEU A 127 17.76 -10.55 -0.22
C LEU A 127 19.06 -9.91 -0.64
N ASP A 128 19.03 -8.64 -1.04
CA ASP A 128 20.19 -7.93 -1.56
C ASP A 128 20.87 -7.02 -0.56
N GLY A 129 20.34 -6.93 0.66
CA GLY A 129 20.92 -6.12 1.72
C GLY A 129 20.74 -4.63 1.55
N ALA A 130 19.73 -4.20 0.78
CA ALA A 130 19.50 -2.78 0.53
C ALA A 130 19.18 -2.02 1.82
N GLY A 131 19.70 -0.80 1.92
CA GLY A 131 19.42 0.10 3.03
C GLY A 131 18.39 1.15 2.65
N VAL A 132 18.19 2.12 3.55
CA VAL A 132 17.20 3.18 3.35
C VAL A 132 17.47 3.95 2.04
N ALA A 133 18.74 4.30 1.79
CA ALA A 133 19.08 5.09 0.61
C ALA A 133 18.76 4.37 -0.70
N GLU A 134 18.95 3.05 -0.75
CA GLU A 134 18.77 2.28 -1.97
C GLU A 134 17.28 2.07 -2.31
N VAL A 135 16.39 2.14 -1.34
CA VAL A 135 14.94 1.97 -1.56
C VAL A 135 14.18 3.29 -1.49
N MET A 136 14.89 4.41 -1.37
CA MET A 136 14.25 5.71 -1.23
C MET A 136 13.37 6.05 -2.43
N LEU A 137 13.76 5.65 -3.62
CA LEU A 137 12.95 5.88 -4.82
C LEU A 137 11.58 5.19 -4.69
N GLU A 138 11.56 3.94 -4.28
CA GLU A 138 10.32 3.19 -4.09
C GLU A 138 9.46 3.81 -2.99
N VAL A 139 10.07 4.26 -1.90
CA VAL A 139 9.37 4.94 -0.81
C VAL A 139 8.73 6.23 -1.31
N VAL A 140 9.47 7.03 -2.08
CA VAL A 140 8.96 8.28 -2.65
C VAL A 140 7.80 8.01 -3.62
N ILE A 141 7.93 7.00 -4.46
CA ILE A 141 6.86 6.62 -5.39
C ILE A 141 5.60 6.24 -4.62
N LEU A 142 5.73 5.41 -3.59
CA LEU A 142 4.60 4.97 -2.78
C LEU A 142 3.94 6.13 -2.04
N LEU A 143 4.74 7.02 -1.46
CA LEU A 143 4.21 8.20 -0.78
C LEU A 143 3.50 9.13 -1.76
N THR A 144 4.04 9.30 -2.96
CA THR A 144 3.42 10.12 -4.00
C THR A 144 2.07 9.55 -4.42
N ILE A 145 2.02 8.24 -4.66
CA ILE A 145 0.76 7.56 -4.98
C ILE A 145 -0.25 7.78 -3.85
N GLY A 146 0.17 7.57 -2.62
CA GLY A 146 -0.71 7.73 -1.46
C GLY A 146 -1.24 9.14 -1.34
N ILE A 147 -0.38 10.14 -1.45
CA ILE A 147 -0.77 11.54 -1.31
C ILE A 147 -1.72 11.96 -2.43
N VAL A 148 -1.43 11.58 -3.68
CA VAL A 148 -2.29 11.89 -4.82
C VAL A 148 -3.67 11.26 -4.64
N LEU A 149 -3.73 9.99 -4.25
CA LEU A 149 -4.99 9.30 -4.04
C LEU A 149 -5.77 9.88 -2.86
N LEU A 150 -5.08 10.29 -1.79
CA LEU A 150 -5.72 10.96 -0.66
C LEU A 150 -6.31 12.30 -1.06
N ALA A 151 -5.60 13.07 -1.87
CA ALA A 151 -6.10 14.34 -2.37
C ALA A 151 -7.36 14.13 -3.20
N LEU A 152 -7.36 13.11 -4.06
CA LEU A 152 -8.54 12.77 -4.86
C LEU A 152 -9.71 12.31 -3.98
N SER A 153 -9.43 11.52 -2.94
CA SER A 153 -10.45 11.08 -2.00
C SER A 153 -11.05 12.26 -1.22
N ALA A 154 -10.20 13.18 -0.76
CA ALA A 154 -10.65 14.35 -0.02
C ALA A 154 -11.56 15.24 -0.88
N ILE A 155 -11.19 15.44 -2.14
CA ILE A 155 -12.00 16.21 -3.08
C ILE A 155 -13.34 15.53 -3.31
N ALA A 156 -13.35 14.22 -3.55
CA ALA A 156 -14.58 13.46 -3.77
C ALA A 156 -15.45 13.46 -2.52
N PHE A 157 -14.86 13.35 -1.33
CA PHE A 157 -15.58 13.36 -0.06
C PHE A 157 -16.24 14.71 0.20
N ARG A 158 -15.55 15.81 -0.15
CA ARG A 158 -16.10 17.17 0.05
C ARG A 158 -17.34 17.44 -0.79
N TRP A 159 -17.47 16.78 -1.93
CA TRP A 159 -18.59 16.97 -2.86
C TRP A 159 -19.77 16.04 -2.57
N GLN A 160 -19.68 15.22 -1.55
CA GLN A 160 -20.77 14.40 -1.06
C GLN A 160 -21.47 15.09 0.15
#